data_570be4f9aebbf7f6889c1e21aefd8821
#
_entry.id   570be4f9aebbf7f6889c1e21aefd8821
#
_cell.length_a   1.000
_cell.length_b   1.000
_cell.length_c   1.000
_cell.angle_alpha   90.00
_cell.angle_beta   90.00
_cell.angle_gamma   90.00
#
_symmetry.space_group_name_H-M   'P 1'
#
loop_
_entity.id
_entity.type
_entity.pdbx_description
1 polymer ?
#
loop_
_entity_poly.entity_id
_entity_poly.type
_entity_poly.pdbx_seq_one_letter_code
_entity_poly.pdbx_strand_id
1 'polypeptide(L)'
;MAATAKSRYMTAVKWFTAFVCALLCAAAVCCFTGSSADAAAVTNCKVSGLTTKTYTGKAQTQSITVKYRNKTLKNGKDYTVSYQNNINAGTAYVIIKGKGSYSGTVKRSFKINPALIYKQCTFYKIASQY
;
A
#
# COMPACT_ATOMS: atom_id res chain seq x y z
N MET A 1 -5.53 71.98 20.28
CA MET A 1 -6.45 70.98 19.69
C MET A 1 -5.83 70.08 18.60
N ALA A 2 -4.51 70.04 18.46
CA ALA A 2 -3.85 69.19 17.45
C ALA A 2 -3.36 67.83 18.00
N ALA A 3 -3.47 67.56 19.29
CA ALA A 3 -2.99 66.31 19.90
C ALA A 3 -3.95 65.12 19.82
N THR A 4 -5.24 65.38 19.60
CA THR A 4 -6.26 64.33 19.59
C THR A 4 -6.36 63.56 18.25
N ALA A 5 -5.98 64.15 17.17
CA ALA A 5 -6.01 63.52 15.86
C ALA A 5 -4.91 62.49 15.63
N LYS A 6 -3.73 62.73 16.23
CA LYS A 6 -2.57 61.83 16.09
C LYS A 6 -2.71 60.51 16.85
N SER A 7 -3.49 60.54 17.96
CA SER A 7 -3.75 59.34 18.75
C SER A 7 -4.74 58.37 18.06
N ARG A 8 -5.67 58.92 17.32
CA ARG A 8 -6.67 58.07 16.60
C ARG A 8 -6.07 57.37 15.37
N TYR A 9 -5.10 57.97 14.73
CA TYR A 9 -4.42 57.39 13.59
C TYR A 9 -3.50 56.23 13.97
N MET A 10 -2.85 56.33 15.14
CA MET A 10 -1.97 55.27 15.61
C MET A 10 -2.71 54.02 16.05
N THR A 11 -3.90 54.11 16.56
CA THR A 11 -4.72 52.94 16.93
C THR A 11 -5.27 52.21 15.69
N ALA A 12 -5.68 52.96 14.66
CA ALA A 12 -6.18 52.34 13.42
C ALA A 12 -5.10 51.58 12.66
N VAL A 13 -3.86 52.09 12.64
CA VAL A 13 -2.75 51.45 11.98
C VAL A 13 -2.30 50.21 12.74
N LYS A 14 -2.34 50.17 14.07
CA LYS A 14 -2.06 48.98 14.86
C LYS A 14 -3.03 47.85 14.64
N TRP A 15 -4.28 48.12 14.43
CA TRP A 15 -5.32 47.15 14.17
C TRP A 15 -5.21 46.60 12.71
N PHE A 16 -4.83 47.47 11.77
CA PHE A 16 -4.67 47.05 10.36
C PHE A 16 -3.44 46.12 10.20
N THR A 17 -2.32 46.44 10.87
CA THR A 17 -1.13 45.57 10.80
C THR A 17 -1.34 44.25 11.52
N ALA A 18 -2.08 44.23 12.65
CA ALA A 18 -2.42 43.00 13.36
C ALA A 18 -3.36 42.10 12.53
N PHE A 19 -4.31 42.69 11.79
CA PHE A 19 -5.23 41.94 10.95
C PHE A 19 -4.54 41.35 9.72
N VAL A 20 -3.63 42.10 9.10
CA VAL A 20 -2.85 41.63 7.95
C VAL A 20 -1.86 40.53 8.36
N CYS A 21 -1.21 40.65 9.53
CA CYS A 21 -0.37 39.60 10.07
C CYS A 21 -1.15 38.33 10.42
N ALA A 22 -2.38 38.45 10.96
CA ALA A 22 -3.23 37.30 11.26
C ALA A 22 -3.68 36.59 9.98
N LEU A 23 -3.98 37.33 8.90
CA LEU A 23 -4.31 36.74 7.61
C LEU A 23 -3.12 36.07 6.92
N LEU A 24 -1.93 36.66 7.02
CA LEU A 24 -0.68 36.06 6.49
C LEU A 24 -0.25 34.85 7.30
N CYS A 25 -0.40 34.87 8.62
CA CYS A 25 -0.13 33.69 9.45
C CYS A 25 -1.13 32.56 9.17
N ALA A 26 -2.40 32.84 8.92
CA ALA A 26 -3.38 31.82 8.54
C ALA A 26 -3.06 31.19 7.19
N ALA A 27 -2.59 31.96 6.22
CA ALA A 27 -2.14 31.45 4.94
C ALA A 27 -0.85 30.62 5.02
N ALA A 28 0.11 31.02 5.89
CA ALA A 28 1.33 30.27 6.12
C ALA A 28 1.09 28.98 6.89
N VAL A 29 0.12 28.96 7.81
CA VAL A 29 -0.26 27.74 8.54
C VAL A 29 -1.00 26.78 7.63
N CYS A 30 -1.79 27.24 6.65
CA CYS A 30 -2.39 26.37 5.65
C CYS A 30 -1.39 25.70 4.69
N CYS A 31 -0.24 26.32 4.44
CA CYS A 31 0.82 25.69 3.63
C CYS A 31 1.68 24.69 4.42
N PHE A 32 1.67 24.77 5.76
CA PHE A 32 2.49 23.90 6.61
C PHE A 32 1.70 22.78 7.29
N THR A 33 0.40 22.68 7.07
CA THR A 33 -0.35 21.47 7.31
C THR A 33 -0.29 20.54 6.08
N GLY A 34 0.86 20.43 5.46
CA GLY A 34 1.30 19.14 5.00
C GLY A 34 1.47 18.30 6.25
N SER A 35 0.37 17.90 6.87
CA SER A 35 0.28 16.65 7.57
C SER A 35 0.71 15.64 6.52
N SER A 36 1.97 15.30 6.52
CA SER A 36 2.37 13.94 6.28
C SER A 36 1.57 13.17 7.32
N ALA A 37 0.32 12.88 7.03
CA ALA A 37 -0.39 11.81 7.69
C ALA A 37 0.62 10.67 7.56
N ASP A 38 1.27 10.34 8.66
CA ASP A 38 2.35 9.36 8.70
C ASP A 38 1.70 8.07 8.23
N ALA A 39 1.77 7.87 6.90
CA ALA A 39 1.02 6.82 6.24
C ALA A 39 1.58 5.53 6.80
N ALA A 40 0.74 4.79 7.50
CA ALA A 40 1.16 3.58 8.19
C ALA A 40 1.88 2.65 7.22
N ALA A 41 3.12 2.29 7.55
CA ALA A 41 3.95 1.49 6.66
C ALA A 41 3.37 0.07 6.52
N VAL A 42 3.07 -0.35 5.28
CA VAL A 42 2.58 -1.70 4.96
C VAL A 42 3.62 -2.77 5.34
N THR A 43 4.89 -2.39 5.49
CA THR A 43 5.97 -3.28 5.95
C THR A 43 5.68 -3.89 7.32
N ASN A 44 4.94 -3.19 8.17
CA ASN A 44 4.52 -3.65 9.50
C ASN A 44 3.20 -4.43 9.49
N CYS A 45 2.65 -4.73 8.29
CA CYS A 45 1.42 -5.50 8.16
C CYS A 45 1.69 -7.00 8.20
N LYS A 46 0.82 -7.74 8.87
CA LYS A 46 0.78 -9.19 8.82
C LYS A 46 0.02 -9.63 7.56
N VAL A 47 0.71 -10.36 6.70
CA VAL A 47 0.14 -10.96 5.48
C VAL A 47 -0.12 -12.42 5.73
N SER A 48 -1.32 -12.89 5.49
CA SER A 48 -1.75 -14.29 5.63
C SER A 48 -2.54 -14.75 4.41
N GLY A 49 -2.73 -16.06 4.26
CA GLY A 49 -3.44 -16.65 3.13
C GLY A 49 -2.53 -17.02 1.93
N LEU A 50 -1.22 -16.96 2.12
CA LEU A 50 -0.28 -17.47 1.12
C LEU A 50 -0.16 -18.99 1.26
N THR A 51 -0.50 -19.71 0.20
CA THR A 51 -0.43 -21.19 0.12
C THR A 51 0.39 -21.61 -1.08
N THR A 52 0.95 -22.80 -1.01
CA THR A 52 1.57 -23.44 -2.17
C THR A 52 0.51 -23.75 -3.22
N LYS A 53 0.80 -23.47 -4.48
CA LYS A 53 -0.08 -23.77 -5.63
C LYS A 53 0.56 -24.84 -6.50
N THR A 54 -0.24 -25.45 -7.35
CA THR A 54 0.22 -26.39 -8.39
C THR A 54 0.17 -25.69 -9.74
N TYR A 55 1.15 -25.93 -10.56
CA TYR A 55 1.22 -25.39 -11.92
C TYR A 55 0.01 -25.84 -12.73
N THR A 56 -0.65 -24.89 -13.38
CA THR A 56 -1.83 -25.14 -14.23
C THR A 56 -1.71 -24.53 -15.61
N GLY A 57 -0.57 -23.94 -15.94
CA GLY A 57 -0.37 -23.18 -17.19
C GLY A 57 -1.00 -21.79 -17.17
N LYS A 58 -1.71 -21.43 -16.10
CA LYS A 58 -2.37 -20.13 -15.95
C LYS A 58 -1.78 -19.36 -14.77
N ALA A 59 -1.95 -18.04 -14.78
CA ALA A 59 -1.51 -17.20 -13.69
C ALA A 59 -2.17 -17.60 -12.37
N GLN A 60 -1.35 -17.89 -11.36
CA GLN A 60 -1.80 -18.27 -10.02
C GLN A 60 -1.98 -17.03 -9.17
N THR A 61 -3.18 -16.82 -8.66
CA THR A 61 -3.51 -15.76 -7.72
C THR A 61 -3.85 -16.33 -6.36
N GLN A 62 -3.77 -15.52 -5.33
CA GLN A 62 -4.02 -15.92 -3.94
C GLN A 62 -5.00 -14.97 -3.28
N SER A 63 -5.90 -15.51 -2.48
CA SER A 63 -6.74 -14.71 -1.58
C SER A 63 -5.93 -14.39 -0.32
N ILE A 64 -5.30 -13.23 -0.30
CA ILE A 64 -4.48 -12.79 0.82
C ILE A 64 -5.28 -11.88 1.75
N THR A 65 -5.01 -12.00 3.04
CA THR A 65 -5.51 -11.09 4.07
C THR A 65 -4.35 -10.29 4.63
N VAL A 66 -4.47 -8.98 4.58
CA VAL A 66 -3.48 -8.05 5.11
C VAL A 66 -4.05 -7.38 6.36
N LYS A 67 -3.35 -7.51 7.49
CA LYS A 67 -3.74 -6.89 8.76
C LYS A 67 -2.66 -5.95 9.25
N TYR A 68 -3.06 -4.73 9.61
CA TYR A 68 -2.23 -3.77 10.30
C TYR A 68 -2.71 -3.64 11.73
N ARG A 69 -1.87 -4.04 12.71
CA ARG A 69 -2.31 -4.21 14.10
C ARG A 69 -3.56 -5.12 14.14
N ASN A 70 -4.68 -4.63 14.66
CA ASN A 70 -5.94 -5.38 14.76
C ASN A 70 -6.92 -5.08 13.61
N LYS A 71 -6.55 -4.21 12.64
CA LYS A 71 -7.41 -3.82 11.53
C LYS A 71 -7.10 -4.64 10.29
N THR A 72 -8.12 -5.22 9.68
CA THR A 72 -8.03 -5.86 8.37
C THR A 72 -8.13 -4.81 7.28
N LEU A 73 -7.16 -4.78 6.39
CA LEU A 73 -7.09 -3.84 5.27
C LEU A 73 -7.90 -4.36 4.07
N LYS A 74 -8.45 -3.43 3.28
CA LYS A 74 -9.25 -3.74 2.09
C LYS A 74 -8.41 -3.59 0.83
N ASN A 75 -8.39 -4.64 0.00
CA ASN A 75 -7.76 -4.59 -1.32
C ASN A 75 -8.47 -3.56 -2.22
N GLY A 76 -7.70 -2.79 -2.99
CA GLY A 76 -8.18 -1.72 -3.85
C GLY A 76 -8.34 -0.37 -3.13
N LYS A 77 -8.68 -0.35 -1.84
CA LYS A 77 -8.81 0.86 -1.01
C LYS A 77 -7.53 1.16 -0.24
N ASP A 78 -7.08 0.23 0.59
CA ASP A 78 -5.97 0.40 1.53
C ASP A 78 -4.64 -0.11 0.95
N TYR A 79 -4.70 -1.04 0.01
CA TYR A 79 -3.54 -1.58 -0.69
C TYR A 79 -3.92 -2.11 -2.08
N THR A 80 -2.92 -2.35 -2.91
CA THR A 80 -3.04 -3.04 -4.20
C THR A 80 -2.14 -4.27 -4.21
N VAL A 81 -2.53 -5.28 -5.00
CA VAL A 81 -1.81 -6.54 -5.12
C VAL A 81 -1.36 -6.73 -6.56
N SER A 82 -0.12 -7.10 -6.74
CA SER A 82 0.44 -7.57 -8.01
C SER A 82 1.25 -8.84 -7.79
N TYR A 83 1.49 -9.56 -8.88
CA TYR A 83 2.19 -10.84 -8.84
C TYR A 83 3.38 -10.83 -9.79
N GLN A 84 4.42 -11.57 -9.45
CA GLN A 84 5.57 -11.84 -10.32
C GLN A 84 5.85 -13.33 -10.35
N ASN A 85 6.22 -13.85 -11.52
CA ASN A 85 6.57 -15.26 -11.75
C ASN A 85 5.48 -16.23 -11.28
N ASN A 86 4.21 -15.83 -11.37
CA ASN A 86 3.09 -16.58 -10.85
C ASN A 86 2.43 -17.54 -11.88
N ILE A 87 3.11 -17.81 -12.99
CA ILE A 87 2.65 -18.75 -14.03
C ILE A 87 3.41 -20.05 -13.95
N ASN A 88 4.75 -20.00 -13.96
CA ASN A 88 5.61 -21.17 -14.03
C ASN A 88 5.84 -21.81 -12.66
N ALA A 89 6.14 -23.11 -12.67
CA ALA A 89 6.58 -23.81 -11.47
C ALA A 89 7.87 -23.17 -10.92
N GLY A 90 7.97 -23.05 -9.59
CA GLY A 90 9.08 -22.41 -8.92
C GLY A 90 8.63 -21.44 -7.83
N THR A 91 9.40 -20.39 -7.61
CA THR A 91 9.09 -19.37 -6.62
C THR A 91 8.38 -18.19 -7.29
N ALA A 92 7.16 -17.96 -6.90
CA ALA A 92 6.37 -16.79 -7.27
C ALA A 92 6.35 -15.75 -6.15
N TYR A 93 6.02 -14.53 -6.49
CA TYR A 93 5.96 -13.42 -5.54
C TYR A 93 4.63 -12.70 -5.63
N VAL A 94 4.11 -12.33 -4.47
CA VAL A 94 3.05 -11.36 -4.31
C VAL A 94 3.65 -10.05 -3.83
N ILE A 95 3.29 -8.97 -4.48
CA ILE A 95 3.75 -7.62 -4.17
C ILE A 95 2.53 -6.84 -3.71
N ILE A 96 2.58 -6.36 -2.48
CA ILE A 96 1.53 -5.60 -1.83
C ILE A 96 2.02 -4.17 -1.70
N LYS A 97 1.36 -3.24 -2.37
CA LYS A 97 1.68 -1.80 -2.31
C LYS A 97 0.59 -1.08 -1.53
N GLY A 98 0.97 -0.36 -0.48
CA GLY A 98 0.08 0.48 0.30
C GLY A 98 -0.56 1.58 -0.54
N LYS A 99 -1.77 1.97 -0.19
CA LYS A 99 -2.57 3.02 -0.83
C LYS A 99 -3.33 3.83 0.21
N GLY A 100 -3.58 5.11 -0.07
CA GLY A 100 -4.31 6.00 0.83
C GLY A 100 -3.54 6.25 2.12
N SER A 101 -4.12 5.84 3.24
CA SER A 101 -3.51 5.98 4.58
C SER A 101 -2.37 5.00 4.85
N TYR A 102 -1.99 4.18 3.88
CA TYR A 102 -0.91 3.20 4.00
C TYR A 102 0.14 3.43 2.93
N SER A 103 1.41 3.31 3.28
CA SER A 103 2.55 3.53 2.38
C SER A 103 3.49 2.33 2.36
N GLY A 104 4.41 2.31 1.38
CA GLY A 104 5.41 1.29 1.26
C GLY A 104 4.97 0.08 0.43
N THR A 105 5.90 -0.88 0.28
CA THR A 105 5.69 -2.09 -0.52
C THR A 105 6.23 -3.30 0.23
N VAL A 106 5.45 -4.37 0.25
CA VAL A 106 5.85 -5.66 0.83
C VAL A 106 5.85 -6.71 -0.27
N LYS A 107 6.95 -7.45 -0.37
CA LYS A 107 7.10 -8.61 -1.25
C LYS A 107 7.09 -9.88 -0.41
N ARG A 108 6.25 -10.85 -0.77
CA ARG A 108 6.18 -12.18 -0.15
C ARG A 108 6.27 -13.24 -1.22
N SER A 109 6.94 -14.33 -0.93
CA SER A 109 7.06 -15.47 -1.85
C SER A 109 6.05 -16.56 -1.52
N PHE A 110 5.66 -17.30 -2.55
CA PHE A 110 4.94 -18.56 -2.42
C PHE A 110 5.46 -19.54 -3.48
N LYS A 111 5.24 -20.83 -3.27
CA LYS A 111 5.75 -21.87 -4.16
C LYS A 111 4.65 -22.33 -5.13
N ILE A 112 5.04 -22.50 -6.39
CA ILE A 112 4.24 -23.19 -7.39
C ILE A 112 4.93 -24.52 -7.70
N ASN A 113 4.33 -25.60 -7.26
CA ASN A 113 4.85 -26.95 -7.53
C ASN A 113 4.58 -27.30 -9.00
N PRO A 114 5.47 -28.06 -9.66
CA PRO A 114 5.21 -28.62 -10.96
C PRO A 114 3.91 -29.46 -10.92
N ALA A 115 3.14 -29.43 -11.98
CA ALA A 115 2.08 -30.41 -12.15
C ALA A 115 2.75 -31.77 -12.30
N LEU A 116 2.39 -32.70 -11.43
CA LEU A 116 2.74 -34.11 -11.65
C LEU A 116 1.92 -34.56 -12.84
N ILE A 117 2.54 -34.57 -14.03
CA ILE A 117 1.98 -35.26 -15.14
C ILE A 117 2.15 -36.76 -14.83
N TYR A 118 1.21 -37.32 -14.08
CA TYR A 118 0.96 -38.74 -14.14
C TYR A 118 0.38 -39.00 -15.54
N LYS A 119 1.20 -38.88 -16.58
CA LYS A 119 1.00 -39.75 -17.71
C LYS A 119 1.10 -41.14 -17.09
N GLN A 120 -0.04 -41.76 -16.99
CA GLN A 120 -0.17 -43.18 -16.88
C GLN A 120 0.83 -43.75 -17.89
N CYS A 121 2.07 -43.96 -17.47
CA CYS A 121 2.99 -44.82 -18.17
C CYS A 121 2.32 -46.16 -17.98
N THR A 122 1.43 -46.48 -18.93
CA THR A 122 1.07 -47.85 -19.20
C THR A 122 2.40 -48.50 -19.50
N PHE A 123 3.01 -49.15 -18.51
CA PHE A 123 4.06 -50.09 -18.75
C PHE A 123 3.45 -51.11 -19.70
N TYR A 124 3.67 -50.93 -21.00
CA TYR A 124 3.57 -52.00 -21.93
C TYR A 124 4.57 -53.04 -21.44
N LYS A 125 4.06 -53.97 -20.62
CA LYS A 125 4.73 -55.22 -20.34
C LYS A 125 4.90 -55.87 -21.71
N ILE A 126 6.03 -55.60 -22.32
CA ILE A 126 6.49 -56.39 -23.46
C ILE A 126 6.64 -57.78 -22.86
N ALA A 127 5.59 -58.60 -22.99
CA ALA A 127 5.67 -60.00 -22.73
C ALA A 127 6.72 -60.50 -23.70
N SER A 128 7.90 -60.74 -23.18
CA SER A 128 8.94 -61.49 -23.85
C SER A 128 8.34 -62.82 -24.30
N GLN A 129 8.10 -62.90 -25.57
CA GLN A 129 7.84 -64.17 -26.19
C GLN A 129 9.17 -64.85 -26.42
N TYR A 130 9.44 -65.86 -25.63
CA TYR A 130 10.36 -66.94 -25.94
C TYR A 130 9.64 -68.25 -25.76
#